data_dc1d66d846aa7f3e2ef2d8b02f624787
#
_entry.id   dc1d66d846aa7f3e2ef2d8b02f624787
#
_cell.length_a   1.000
_cell.length_b   1.000
_cell.length_c   1.000
_cell.angle_alpha   90.00
_cell.angle_beta   90.00
_cell.angle_gamma   90.00
#
_symmetry.space_group_name_H-M   'P 1'
#
loop_
_entity.id
_entity.type
_entity.pdbx_description
1 polymer ?
#
loop_
_entity_poly.entity_id
_entity_poly.type
_entity_poly.pdbx_seq_one_letter_code
_entity_poly.pdbx_strand_id
1 'polypeptide(L)'
;MIRLISLLFVTILLTSRKESRVDKITRLVNEWSGKAIRFPDNMCLTSYANDTVIMKYEREKLPYTILNYVDTIGCMSCKLQLPRWKEMLEEIDSVYPNKVNCLMVFYPKGKRKFIKHLRDNHFDRFVFIDEMDSLNRMNNFLHEEHLCTFLLDKNDKIIAIGNPILNYNVKKMYLDIISGKTVLSSYDKQLLTDVSISKTKIDLGTFSWNDAQEVEIQISNVGKNTLVMNDVITSCGCISVEYSKEPIQSNKVLSMKIKYKAEHPEHFDKTITIYCNIKDAPLRLKISGNAE
;
A
#
# COMPACT_ATOMS: atom_id res chain seq x y z
N MET A 1 -32.68 19.06 65.99
CA MET A 1 -31.61 18.11 65.61
C MET A 1 -31.76 17.84 64.13
N ILE A 2 -31.00 18.58 63.33
CA ILE A 2 -31.02 18.49 61.86
C ILE A 2 -29.84 17.59 61.44
N ARG A 3 -30.13 16.42 60.86
CA ARG A 3 -29.08 15.53 60.32
C ARG A 3 -28.72 16.01 58.93
N LEU A 4 -27.48 16.50 58.74
CA LEU A 4 -26.87 16.73 57.45
C LEU A 4 -26.54 15.37 56.80
N ILE A 5 -27.19 15.09 55.67
CA ILE A 5 -26.83 13.98 54.78
C ILE A 5 -25.82 14.53 53.76
N SER A 6 -24.54 14.17 53.97
CA SER A 6 -23.47 14.45 53.05
C SER A 6 -23.58 13.55 51.84
N LEU A 7 -24.01 14.08 50.70
CA LEU A 7 -24.03 13.37 49.40
C LEU A 7 -22.61 13.38 48.83
N LEU A 8 -21.93 12.24 48.95
CA LEU A 8 -20.62 12.01 48.34
C LEU A 8 -20.84 11.76 46.83
N PHE A 9 -20.67 12.81 46.02
CA PHE A 9 -20.59 12.67 44.57
C PHE A 9 -19.26 11.99 44.21
N VAL A 10 -19.29 10.69 43.98
CA VAL A 10 -18.19 9.96 43.33
C VAL A 10 -18.26 10.28 41.84
N THR A 11 -17.52 11.29 41.40
CA THR A 11 -17.26 11.54 39.99
C THR A 11 -16.37 10.43 39.47
N ILE A 12 -16.97 9.43 38.84
CA ILE A 12 -16.26 8.43 38.03
C ILE A 12 -15.72 9.23 36.81
N LEU A 13 -14.48 9.66 36.87
CA LEU A 13 -13.72 10.13 35.72
C LEU A 13 -13.52 8.91 34.79
N LEU A 14 -14.46 8.72 33.87
CA LEU A 14 -14.27 7.89 32.70
C LEU A 14 -13.18 8.55 31.87
N THR A 15 -11.93 8.24 32.16
CA THR A 15 -10.82 8.55 31.28
C THR A 15 -11.01 7.71 30.04
N SER A 16 -11.74 8.25 29.06
CA SER A 16 -11.81 7.70 27.73
C SER A 16 -10.37 7.73 27.17
N ARG A 17 -9.65 6.63 27.37
CA ARG A 17 -8.32 6.44 26.78
C ARG A 17 -8.54 6.39 25.28
N LYS A 18 -8.12 7.46 24.58
CA LYS A 18 -8.20 7.53 23.11
C LYS A 18 -7.47 6.30 22.57
N GLU A 19 -8.18 5.40 21.89
CA GLU A 19 -7.62 4.19 21.28
C GLU A 19 -6.44 4.57 20.41
N SER A 20 -5.29 3.95 20.60
CA SER A 20 -4.13 4.21 19.74
C SER A 20 -4.42 3.71 18.31
N ARG A 21 -3.74 4.29 17.31
CA ARG A 21 -3.87 3.84 15.90
C ARG A 21 -3.51 2.35 15.78
N VAL A 22 -2.53 1.89 16.53
CA VAL A 22 -2.09 0.49 16.52
C VAL A 22 -3.16 -0.42 17.11
N ASP A 23 -3.75 -0.04 18.25
CA ASP A 23 -4.83 -0.84 18.88
C ASP A 23 -6.05 -0.94 17.97
N LYS A 24 -6.44 0.17 17.32
CA LYS A 24 -7.52 0.20 16.34
C LYS A 24 -7.26 -0.77 15.18
N ILE A 25 -6.07 -0.70 14.56
CA ILE A 25 -5.71 -1.57 13.45
C ILE A 25 -5.71 -3.03 13.91
N THR A 26 -5.10 -3.33 15.05
CA THR A 26 -5.04 -4.69 15.60
C THR A 26 -6.45 -5.26 15.84
N ARG A 27 -7.33 -4.47 16.41
CA ARG A 27 -8.74 -4.87 16.62
C ARG A 27 -9.45 -5.16 15.28
N LEU A 28 -9.30 -4.28 14.29
CA LEU A 28 -9.91 -4.45 12.97
C LEU A 28 -9.37 -5.69 12.25
N VAL A 29 -8.06 -5.92 12.28
CA VAL A 29 -7.44 -7.11 11.70
C VAL A 29 -7.98 -8.39 12.37
N ASN A 30 -8.04 -8.42 13.70
CA ASN A 30 -8.58 -9.58 14.43
C ASN A 30 -10.06 -9.81 14.12
N GLU A 31 -10.86 -8.75 14.00
CA GLU A 31 -12.28 -8.83 13.69
C GLU A 31 -12.53 -9.38 12.27
N TRP A 32 -11.69 -9.05 11.31
CA TRP A 32 -11.85 -9.43 9.90
C TRP A 32 -11.15 -10.75 9.54
N SER A 33 -10.15 -11.17 10.27
CA SER A 33 -9.45 -12.45 10.03
C SER A 33 -10.40 -13.62 10.09
N GLY A 34 -10.36 -14.48 9.07
CA GLY A 34 -11.22 -15.66 8.94
C GLY A 34 -12.64 -15.39 8.44
N LYS A 35 -13.08 -14.14 8.30
CA LYS A 35 -14.34 -13.83 7.61
C LYS A 35 -14.26 -14.22 6.14
N ALA A 36 -15.35 -14.76 5.60
CA ALA A 36 -15.45 -15.06 4.17
C ALA A 36 -15.98 -13.84 3.41
N ILE A 37 -15.33 -13.52 2.29
CA ILE A 37 -15.77 -12.48 1.37
C ILE A 37 -16.89 -13.04 0.48
N ARG A 38 -17.96 -12.26 0.32
CA ARG A 38 -19.07 -12.55 -0.58
C ARG A 38 -18.88 -11.75 -1.86
N PHE A 39 -18.93 -12.44 -2.99
CA PHE A 39 -18.79 -11.83 -4.32
C PHE A 39 -20.14 -11.70 -5.02
N PRO A 40 -20.35 -10.65 -5.85
CA PRO A 40 -21.52 -10.56 -6.72
C PRO A 40 -21.56 -11.71 -7.74
N ASP A 41 -22.76 -12.25 -8.04
CA ASP A 41 -22.93 -13.43 -8.91
C ASP A 41 -22.52 -13.19 -10.38
N ASN A 42 -22.62 -11.98 -10.88
CA ASN A 42 -22.40 -11.62 -12.30
C ASN A 42 -21.28 -10.61 -12.48
N MET A 43 -20.09 -10.92 -12.00
CA MET A 43 -18.92 -10.07 -12.23
C MET A 43 -18.40 -10.21 -13.65
N CYS A 44 -18.15 -9.08 -14.31
CA CYS A 44 -17.45 -9.04 -15.59
C CYS A 44 -16.13 -8.29 -15.41
N LEU A 45 -15.03 -8.97 -15.69
CA LEU A 45 -13.71 -8.37 -15.69
C LEU A 45 -13.44 -7.73 -17.05
N THR A 46 -12.80 -6.58 -17.04
CA THR A 46 -12.46 -5.84 -18.25
C THR A 46 -10.98 -5.47 -18.23
N SER A 47 -10.28 -5.72 -19.32
CA SER A 47 -8.96 -5.16 -19.59
C SER A 47 -9.11 -3.98 -20.56
N TYR A 48 -8.35 -2.91 -20.31
CA TYR A 48 -8.35 -1.66 -21.09
C TYR A 48 -6.98 -1.38 -21.72
N ALA A 49 -6.21 -2.41 -22.06
CA ALA A 49 -4.91 -2.27 -22.71
C ALA A 49 -5.02 -1.62 -24.11
N ASN A 50 -4.67 -2.31 -25.17
CA ASN A 50 -4.82 -1.80 -26.55
C ASN A 50 -6.29 -1.81 -26.98
N ASP A 51 -6.96 -2.96 -26.73
CA ASP A 51 -8.37 -3.15 -26.98
C ASP A 51 -9.13 -3.35 -25.67
N THR A 52 -10.44 -3.06 -25.68
CA THR A 52 -11.28 -3.33 -24.52
C THR A 52 -11.77 -4.79 -24.61
N VAL A 53 -11.25 -5.63 -23.73
CA VAL A 53 -11.62 -7.05 -23.62
C VAL A 53 -12.47 -7.26 -22.38
N ILE A 54 -13.66 -7.84 -22.54
CA ILE A 54 -14.58 -8.15 -21.44
C ILE A 54 -14.70 -9.67 -21.33
N MET A 55 -14.56 -10.18 -20.10
CA MET A 55 -14.76 -11.59 -19.80
C MET A 55 -15.67 -11.75 -18.59
N LYS A 56 -16.53 -12.78 -18.60
CA LYS A 56 -17.24 -13.17 -17.39
C LYS A 56 -16.23 -13.69 -16.38
N TYR A 57 -16.33 -13.23 -15.16
CA TYR A 57 -15.47 -13.74 -14.09
C TYR A 57 -15.93 -15.15 -13.70
N GLU A 58 -15.15 -16.13 -14.06
CA GLU A 58 -15.27 -17.49 -13.55
C GLU A 58 -14.18 -17.70 -12.53
N ARG A 59 -14.59 -17.93 -11.28
CA ARG A 59 -13.65 -18.04 -10.21
C ARG A 59 -12.81 -19.30 -10.33
N GLU A 60 -11.56 -19.16 -10.71
CA GLU A 60 -10.58 -20.24 -10.62
C GLU A 60 -10.33 -20.57 -9.16
N LYS A 61 -10.37 -21.85 -8.82
CA LYS A 61 -10.09 -22.34 -7.45
C LYS A 61 -8.58 -22.43 -7.20
N LEU A 62 -7.87 -21.32 -7.37
CA LEU A 62 -6.47 -21.25 -6.98
C LEU A 62 -6.36 -21.24 -5.45
N PRO A 63 -5.20 -21.68 -4.90
CA PRO A 63 -4.97 -21.69 -3.45
C PRO A 63 -5.21 -20.36 -2.76
N TYR A 64 -4.88 -19.25 -3.44
CA TYR A 64 -4.96 -17.90 -2.88
C TYR A 64 -5.61 -16.92 -3.86
N THR A 65 -6.26 -15.90 -3.30
CA THR A 65 -6.72 -14.72 -4.06
C THR A 65 -6.27 -13.46 -3.34
N ILE A 66 -5.57 -12.57 -4.03
CA ILE A 66 -5.38 -11.20 -3.59
C ILE A 66 -6.58 -10.40 -4.08
N LEU A 67 -7.39 -9.93 -3.15
CA LEU A 67 -8.50 -9.02 -3.41
C LEU A 67 -8.07 -7.61 -3.03
N ASN A 68 -8.09 -6.68 -3.98
CA ASN A 68 -7.88 -5.27 -3.72
C ASN A 68 -9.14 -4.49 -4.10
N TYR A 69 -9.81 -3.90 -3.11
CA TYR A 69 -10.96 -3.02 -3.32
C TYR A 69 -10.54 -1.56 -3.11
N VAL A 70 -10.84 -0.71 -4.09
CA VAL A 70 -10.55 0.74 -4.01
C VAL A 70 -11.74 1.54 -4.46
N ASP A 71 -12.22 2.44 -3.59
CA ASP A 71 -13.01 3.57 -4.04
C ASP A 71 -12.09 4.63 -4.67
N THR A 72 -12.51 5.22 -5.78
CA THR A 72 -11.67 6.22 -6.48
C THR A 72 -12.02 7.66 -6.08
N ILE A 73 -12.62 7.87 -4.91
CA ILE A 73 -12.93 9.20 -4.39
C ILE A 73 -11.62 9.87 -3.94
N GLY A 74 -11.29 11.02 -4.51
CA GLY A 74 -10.06 11.76 -4.21
C GLY A 74 -8.95 11.57 -5.26
N CYS A 75 -7.68 11.58 -4.81
CA CYS A 75 -6.51 11.43 -5.69
C CYS A 75 -6.40 9.99 -6.21
N MET A 76 -6.63 9.78 -7.52
CA MET A 76 -6.58 8.45 -8.12
C MET A 76 -5.18 7.87 -8.11
N SER A 77 -4.15 8.62 -8.51
CA SER A 77 -2.77 8.11 -8.54
C SER A 77 -2.28 7.70 -7.15
N CYS A 78 -2.66 8.47 -6.10
CA CYS A 78 -2.31 8.15 -4.73
C CYS A 78 -2.93 6.83 -4.26
N LYS A 79 -4.21 6.59 -4.61
CA LYS A 79 -4.95 5.41 -4.17
C LYS A 79 -4.65 4.18 -5.01
N LEU A 80 -4.55 4.33 -6.32
CA LEU A 80 -4.46 3.22 -7.25
C LEU A 80 -3.05 2.64 -7.32
N GLN A 81 -2.00 3.47 -7.31
CA GLN A 81 -0.59 3.03 -7.37
C GLN A 81 -0.38 1.95 -8.47
N LEU A 82 -0.99 2.14 -9.65
CA LEU A 82 -1.04 1.13 -10.72
C LEU A 82 0.33 0.57 -11.13
N PRO A 83 1.40 1.39 -11.26
CA PRO A 83 2.72 0.87 -11.60
C PRO A 83 3.25 -0.14 -10.56
N ARG A 84 3.04 0.12 -9.27
CA ARG A 84 3.47 -0.79 -8.19
C ARG A 84 2.65 -2.08 -8.18
N TRP A 85 1.34 -2.01 -8.45
CA TRP A 85 0.53 -3.21 -8.63
C TRP A 85 1.01 -4.02 -9.81
N LYS A 86 1.33 -3.39 -10.94
CA LYS A 86 1.85 -4.09 -12.13
C LYS A 86 3.14 -4.83 -11.79
N GLU A 87 4.12 -4.17 -11.16
CA GLU A 87 5.38 -4.80 -10.72
C GLU A 87 5.12 -6.01 -9.79
N MET A 88 4.25 -5.86 -8.79
CA MET A 88 3.92 -6.95 -7.87
C MET A 88 3.22 -8.13 -8.55
N LEU A 89 2.30 -7.85 -9.47
CA LEU A 89 1.58 -8.90 -10.21
C LEU A 89 2.50 -9.67 -11.15
N GLU A 90 3.44 -8.98 -11.82
CA GLU A 90 4.47 -9.60 -12.64
C GLU A 90 5.40 -10.51 -11.81
N GLU A 91 5.79 -10.05 -10.61
CA GLU A 91 6.56 -10.88 -9.66
C GLU A 91 5.80 -12.14 -9.25
N ILE A 92 4.50 -12.01 -8.91
CA ILE A 92 3.65 -13.14 -8.51
C ILE A 92 3.49 -14.14 -9.67
N ASP A 93 3.19 -13.67 -10.87
CA ASP A 93 3.01 -14.54 -12.03
C ASP A 93 4.30 -15.32 -12.39
N SER A 94 5.45 -14.66 -12.22
CA SER A 94 6.76 -15.27 -12.50
C SER A 94 7.18 -16.28 -11.43
N VAL A 95 7.02 -15.94 -10.15
CA VAL A 95 7.57 -16.73 -9.04
C VAL A 95 6.57 -17.79 -8.54
N TYR A 96 5.27 -17.50 -8.63
CA TYR A 96 4.20 -18.35 -8.11
C TYR A 96 3.13 -18.67 -9.16
N PRO A 97 3.48 -19.21 -10.34
CA PRO A 97 2.53 -19.49 -11.40
C PRO A 97 1.42 -20.41 -10.91
N ASN A 98 0.18 -20.11 -11.27
CA ASN A 98 -1.03 -20.86 -10.91
C ASN A 98 -1.28 -21.05 -9.40
N LYS A 99 -0.75 -20.18 -8.55
CA LYS A 99 -1.02 -20.20 -7.10
C LYS A 99 -1.92 -19.07 -6.63
N VAL A 100 -1.89 -17.93 -7.28
CA VAL A 100 -2.55 -16.72 -6.82
C VAL A 100 -3.42 -16.12 -7.90
N ASN A 101 -4.68 -15.90 -7.58
CA ASN A 101 -5.56 -15.08 -8.38
C ASN A 101 -5.49 -13.62 -7.88
N CYS A 102 -5.51 -12.64 -8.78
CA CYS A 102 -5.49 -11.23 -8.40
C CYS A 102 -6.76 -10.54 -8.90
N LEU A 103 -7.61 -10.15 -7.98
CA LEU A 103 -8.88 -9.50 -8.26
C LEU A 103 -8.82 -8.03 -7.84
N MET A 104 -8.70 -7.16 -8.83
CA MET A 104 -8.68 -5.72 -8.67
C MET A 104 -10.09 -5.17 -8.86
N VAL A 105 -10.70 -4.67 -7.79
CA VAL A 105 -12.06 -4.14 -7.77
C VAL A 105 -12.04 -2.65 -7.54
N PHE A 106 -12.68 -1.91 -8.43
CA PHE A 106 -12.71 -0.46 -8.37
C PHE A 106 -14.15 0.06 -8.38
N TYR A 107 -14.47 0.91 -7.40
CA TYR A 107 -15.69 1.70 -7.40
C TYR A 107 -15.38 3.13 -7.88
N PRO A 108 -15.59 3.44 -9.18
CA PRO A 108 -15.18 4.71 -9.73
C PRO A 108 -16.25 5.78 -9.55
N LYS A 109 -15.89 6.94 -9.00
CA LYS A 109 -16.75 8.13 -9.02
C LYS A 109 -16.97 8.70 -10.42
N GLY A 110 -16.07 8.38 -11.37
CA GLY A 110 -16.14 8.81 -12.77
C GLY A 110 -15.49 7.79 -13.69
N LYS A 111 -16.27 6.86 -14.22
CA LYS A 111 -15.81 5.74 -15.04
C LYS A 111 -14.91 6.14 -16.20
N ARG A 112 -15.27 7.19 -16.97
CA ARG A 112 -14.46 7.64 -18.12
C ARG A 112 -13.07 8.10 -17.70
N LYS A 113 -12.99 8.91 -16.64
CA LYS A 113 -11.71 9.40 -16.11
C LYS A 113 -10.88 8.25 -15.55
N PHE A 114 -11.50 7.30 -14.88
CA PHE A 114 -10.86 6.11 -14.37
C PHE A 114 -10.27 5.23 -15.49
N ILE A 115 -11.05 4.93 -16.53
CA ILE A 115 -10.57 4.15 -17.70
C ILE A 115 -9.41 4.88 -18.39
N LYS A 116 -9.50 6.20 -18.56
CA LYS A 116 -8.39 6.97 -19.09
C LYS A 116 -7.12 6.79 -18.23
N HIS A 117 -7.27 6.85 -16.91
CA HIS A 117 -6.15 6.67 -15.99
C HIS A 117 -5.52 5.27 -16.08
N LEU A 118 -6.31 4.20 -16.27
CA LEU A 118 -5.79 2.85 -16.53
C LEU A 118 -4.95 2.82 -17.82
N ARG A 119 -5.43 3.42 -18.89
CA ARG A 119 -4.74 3.50 -20.17
C ARG A 119 -3.45 4.31 -20.11
N ASP A 120 -3.50 5.48 -19.49
CA ASP A 120 -2.34 6.38 -19.33
C ASP A 120 -1.21 5.71 -18.53
N ASN A 121 -1.56 4.77 -17.62
CA ASN A 121 -0.60 3.98 -16.85
C ASN A 121 -0.28 2.61 -17.49
N HIS A 122 -0.74 2.33 -18.69
CA HIS A 122 -0.54 1.04 -19.37
C HIS A 122 -0.89 -0.17 -18.48
N PHE A 123 -1.99 -0.05 -17.73
CA PHE A 123 -2.45 -1.11 -16.84
C PHE A 123 -3.31 -2.10 -17.63
N ASP A 124 -2.70 -3.21 -18.03
CA ASP A 124 -3.23 -4.21 -18.94
C ASP A 124 -3.94 -5.38 -18.23
N ARG A 125 -3.99 -5.35 -16.90
CA ARG A 125 -4.64 -6.39 -16.10
C ARG A 125 -6.16 -6.29 -16.15
N PHE A 126 -6.82 -7.43 -16.00
CA PHE A 126 -8.27 -7.48 -15.86
C PHE A 126 -8.71 -6.86 -14.53
N VAL A 127 -9.69 -5.98 -14.58
CA VAL A 127 -10.26 -5.30 -13.41
C VAL A 127 -11.78 -5.45 -13.38
N PHE A 128 -12.36 -5.47 -12.19
CA PHE A 128 -13.80 -5.33 -12.02
C PHE A 128 -14.14 -3.86 -11.70
N ILE A 129 -14.93 -3.24 -12.59
CA ILE A 129 -15.48 -1.89 -12.34
C ILE A 129 -16.86 -2.06 -11.73
N ASP A 130 -16.93 -1.93 -10.42
CA ASP A 130 -18.15 -2.08 -9.62
C ASP A 130 -18.88 -0.75 -9.48
N GLU A 131 -19.56 -0.32 -10.53
CA GLU A 131 -20.28 0.96 -10.57
C GLU A 131 -21.38 1.07 -9.49
N MET A 132 -21.87 -0.04 -8.98
CA MET A 132 -22.92 -0.10 -7.96
C MET A 132 -22.40 -0.27 -6.54
N ASP A 133 -21.07 -0.32 -6.35
CA ASP A 133 -20.43 -0.61 -5.07
C ASP A 133 -20.95 -1.91 -4.42
N SER A 134 -21.25 -2.90 -5.27
CA SER A 134 -21.93 -4.13 -4.87
C SER A 134 -21.08 -4.94 -3.90
N LEU A 135 -19.76 -5.05 -4.18
CA LEU A 135 -18.85 -5.81 -3.34
C LEU A 135 -18.73 -5.22 -1.94
N ASN A 136 -18.60 -3.91 -1.82
CA ASN A 136 -18.54 -3.23 -0.53
C ASN A 136 -19.88 -3.33 0.22
N ARG A 137 -20.98 -3.12 -0.47
CA ARG A 137 -22.34 -3.21 0.14
C ARG A 137 -22.64 -4.62 0.66
N MET A 138 -22.11 -5.67 0.04
CA MET A 138 -22.28 -7.07 0.50
C MET A 138 -21.40 -7.40 1.71
N ASN A 139 -20.23 -6.76 1.83
CA ASN A 139 -19.23 -7.10 2.82
C ASN A 139 -19.06 -6.05 3.91
N ASN A 140 -19.51 -4.81 3.66
CA ASN A 140 -19.36 -3.66 4.55
C ASN A 140 -17.89 -3.44 4.95
N PHE A 141 -17.05 -3.20 3.93
CA PHE A 141 -15.61 -3.03 4.12
C PHE A 141 -15.27 -1.90 5.09
N LEU A 142 -14.08 -1.99 5.64
CA LEU A 142 -13.55 -0.97 6.55
C LEU A 142 -13.37 0.36 5.81
N HIS A 143 -13.69 1.47 6.48
CA HIS A 143 -13.44 2.82 5.94
C HIS A 143 -11.97 3.22 5.96
N GLU A 144 -11.07 2.28 6.29
CA GLU A 144 -9.60 2.47 6.30
C GLU A 144 -9.05 1.94 4.96
N GLU A 145 -8.76 2.82 4.02
CA GLU A 145 -8.29 2.47 2.66
C GLU A 145 -7.13 1.45 2.64
N HIS A 146 -6.21 1.56 3.61
CA HIS A 146 -5.05 0.65 3.70
C HIS A 146 -5.42 -0.78 4.13
N LEU A 147 -6.66 -1.00 4.59
CA LEU A 147 -7.15 -2.28 5.05
C LEU A 147 -8.16 -2.94 4.09
N CYS A 148 -8.39 -2.35 2.92
CA CYS A 148 -9.28 -2.90 1.89
C CYS A 148 -8.55 -3.79 0.87
N THR A 149 -7.38 -4.31 1.25
CA THR A 149 -6.65 -5.34 0.49
C THR A 149 -6.51 -6.59 1.35
N PHE A 150 -6.87 -7.73 0.79
CA PHE A 150 -6.98 -8.99 1.51
C PHE A 150 -6.26 -10.11 0.75
N LEU A 151 -5.57 -10.97 1.48
CA LEU A 151 -5.20 -12.29 0.98
C LEU A 151 -6.27 -13.28 1.45
N LEU A 152 -6.89 -13.98 0.50
CA LEU A 152 -7.94 -14.95 0.74
C LEU A 152 -7.43 -16.36 0.48
N ASP A 153 -7.94 -17.34 1.23
CA ASP A 153 -7.76 -18.76 0.96
C ASP A 153 -8.71 -19.25 -0.16
N LYS A 154 -8.61 -20.53 -0.51
CA LYS A 154 -9.47 -21.19 -1.53
C LYS A 154 -10.97 -21.15 -1.20
N ASN A 155 -11.36 -20.86 0.04
CA ASN A 155 -12.75 -20.77 0.53
C ASN A 155 -13.18 -19.31 0.71
N ASP A 156 -12.47 -18.35 0.17
CA ASP A 156 -12.73 -16.90 0.31
C ASP A 156 -12.53 -16.33 1.70
N LYS A 157 -11.93 -17.07 2.60
CA LYS A 157 -11.66 -16.57 3.95
C LYS A 157 -10.43 -15.70 3.96
N ILE A 158 -10.52 -14.59 4.66
CA ILE A 158 -9.41 -13.66 4.86
C ILE A 158 -8.35 -14.30 5.75
N ILE A 159 -7.14 -14.46 5.22
CA ILE A 159 -5.98 -15.00 5.94
C ILE A 159 -4.90 -13.95 6.21
N ALA A 160 -4.90 -12.84 5.46
CA ALA A 160 -4.08 -11.67 5.76
C ALA A 160 -4.76 -10.39 5.24
N ILE A 161 -4.46 -9.26 5.92
CA ILE A 161 -5.06 -7.96 5.67
C ILE A 161 -3.97 -6.91 5.55
N GLY A 162 -4.16 -5.98 4.64
CA GLY A 162 -3.28 -4.83 4.42
C GLY A 162 -2.76 -4.78 3.00
N ASN A 163 -2.41 -3.58 2.55
CA ASN A 163 -2.00 -3.36 1.18
C ASN A 163 -0.50 -3.66 1.00
N PRO A 164 -0.14 -4.73 0.24
CA PRO A 164 1.24 -5.18 0.08
C PRO A 164 2.10 -4.21 -0.75
N ILE A 165 1.50 -3.38 -1.60
CA ILE A 165 2.27 -2.39 -2.36
C ILE A 165 2.57 -1.11 -1.56
N LEU A 166 1.92 -0.94 -0.40
CA LEU A 166 2.11 0.21 0.49
C LEU A 166 2.93 -0.12 1.75
N ASN A 167 3.23 -1.40 1.97
CA ASN A 167 3.99 -1.84 3.14
C ASN A 167 4.78 -3.12 2.83
N TYR A 168 6.10 -3.00 2.83
CA TYR A 168 7.02 -4.12 2.57
C TYR A 168 6.78 -5.32 3.51
N ASN A 169 6.52 -5.09 4.79
CA ASN A 169 6.28 -6.20 5.73
C ASN A 169 4.98 -6.94 5.42
N VAL A 170 3.95 -6.23 4.93
CA VAL A 170 2.71 -6.84 4.43
C VAL A 170 3.00 -7.63 3.15
N LYS A 171 3.77 -7.07 2.21
CA LYS A 171 4.22 -7.79 1.00
C LYS A 171 4.95 -9.08 1.38
N LYS A 172 5.94 -8.98 2.25
CA LYS A 172 6.72 -10.14 2.73
C LYS A 172 5.80 -11.19 3.37
N MET A 173 4.88 -10.79 4.25
CA MET A 173 3.90 -11.69 4.87
C MET A 173 3.05 -12.42 3.82
N TYR A 174 2.54 -11.73 2.81
CA TYR A 174 1.77 -12.35 1.72
C TYR A 174 2.62 -13.39 0.98
N LEU A 175 3.83 -13.02 0.56
CA LEU A 175 4.73 -13.92 -0.17
C LEU A 175 5.17 -15.13 0.67
N ASP A 176 5.40 -14.95 1.97
CA ASP A 176 5.71 -16.05 2.90
C ASP A 176 4.53 -17.03 3.00
N ILE A 177 3.30 -16.56 3.12
CA ILE A 177 2.09 -17.40 3.13
C ILE A 177 1.95 -18.14 1.79
N ILE A 178 2.05 -17.45 0.65
CA ILE A 178 1.92 -18.01 -0.70
C ILE A 178 2.98 -19.07 -0.98
N SER A 179 4.20 -18.86 -0.50
CA SER A 179 5.31 -19.82 -0.65
C SER A 179 5.20 -21.02 0.29
N GLY A 180 4.30 -21.00 1.28
CA GLY A 180 4.18 -22.02 2.32
C GLY A 180 5.26 -21.94 3.39
N LYS A 181 6.02 -20.84 3.48
CA LYS A 181 6.96 -20.61 4.58
C LYS A 181 6.17 -20.31 5.84
N THR A 182 6.57 -20.94 6.95
CA THR A 182 5.99 -20.62 8.25
C THR A 182 6.41 -19.19 8.63
N VAL A 183 5.47 -18.31 8.92
CA VAL A 183 5.71 -16.88 9.24
C VAL A 183 6.73 -16.70 10.38
N LEU A 184 6.90 -17.70 11.23
CA LEU A 184 7.87 -17.73 12.34
C LEU A 184 9.33 -18.01 11.91
N SER A 185 9.57 -18.54 10.70
CA SER A 185 10.91 -18.94 10.26
C SER A 185 11.65 -17.88 9.45
N SER A 186 11.02 -16.79 9.10
CA SER A 186 11.54 -15.80 8.13
C SER A 186 12.03 -14.48 8.73
N TYR A 187 12.14 -14.35 10.05
CA TYR A 187 13.08 -13.40 10.63
C TYR A 187 14.50 -13.97 10.44
N ASP A 188 14.92 -14.08 9.17
CA ASP A 188 16.34 -14.18 8.87
C ASP A 188 17.03 -13.09 9.67
N LYS A 189 18.03 -13.45 10.47
CA LYS A 189 18.91 -12.49 11.16
C LYS A 189 19.69 -11.73 10.09
N GLN A 190 18.98 -10.86 9.36
CA GLN A 190 19.61 -9.95 8.43
C GLN A 190 20.57 -9.09 9.26
N LEU A 191 21.86 -9.18 8.96
CA LEU A 191 22.86 -8.39 9.66
C LEU A 191 22.54 -6.93 9.47
N LEU A 192 22.27 -6.25 10.59
CA LEU A 192 21.93 -4.82 10.57
C LEU A 192 23.18 -3.98 10.30
N THR A 193 23.00 -2.86 9.63
CA THR A 193 24.03 -1.85 9.39
C THR A 193 23.53 -0.47 9.81
N ASP A 194 24.37 0.56 9.66
CA ASP A 194 24.03 1.94 9.94
C ASP A 194 24.13 2.78 8.65
N VAL A 195 23.29 3.80 8.52
CA VAL A 195 23.27 4.66 7.35
C VAL A 195 23.29 6.14 7.72
N SER A 196 23.84 6.94 6.82
CA SER A 196 23.72 8.38 6.82
C SER A 196 22.99 8.81 5.54
N ILE A 197 22.06 9.75 5.65
CA ILE A 197 21.28 10.27 4.53
C ILE A 197 21.59 11.75 4.35
N SER A 198 21.85 12.18 3.12
CA SER A 198 22.18 13.57 2.82
C SER A 198 21.06 14.55 3.13
N LYS A 199 19.80 14.14 2.89
CA LYS A 199 18.60 14.96 3.17
C LYS A 199 17.42 14.07 3.52
N THR A 200 16.69 14.40 4.59
CA THR A 200 15.43 13.76 5.00
C THR A 200 14.21 14.63 4.69
N LYS A 201 14.43 15.91 4.38
CA LYS A 201 13.40 16.84 3.93
C LYS A 201 13.87 17.49 2.63
N ILE A 202 13.02 17.46 1.63
CA ILE A 202 13.27 17.98 0.29
C ILE A 202 12.17 18.99 0.00
N ASP A 203 12.56 20.24 -0.21
CA ASP A 203 11.66 21.29 -0.67
C ASP A 203 11.99 21.58 -2.13
N LEU A 204 11.01 21.40 -3.01
CA LEU A 204 11.14 21.66 -4.45
C LEU A 204 10.80 23.12 -4.81
N GLY A 205 10.35 23.93 -3.83
CA GLY A 205 9.94 25.31 -4.07
C GLY A 205 8.67 25.41 -4.90
N THR A 206 8.55 26.51 -5.67
CA THR A 206 7.45 26.78 -6.58
C THR A 206 7.92 26.56 -8.03
N PHE A 207 7.12 25.81 -8.80
CA PHE A 207 7.43 25.44 -10.19
C PHE A 207 6.14 25.21 -11.01
N SER A 208 6.26 25.20 -12.34
CA SER A 208 5.12 24.88 -13.21
C SER A 208 4.70 23.42 -13.03
N TRP A 209 3.40 23.17 -12.76
CA TRP A 209 2.87 21.81 -12.65
C TRP A 209 3.04 20.95 -13.92
N ASN A 210 3.25 21.61 -15.08
CA ASN A 210 3.57 20.94 -16.34
C ASN A 210 5.00 20.37 -16.38
N ASP A 211 5.89 20.85 -15.49
CA ASP A 211 7.28 20.44 -15.46
C ASP A 211 7.51 19.38 -14.38
N ALA A 212 8.30 18.38 -14.72
CA ALA A 212 8.77 17.42 -13.74
C ALA A 212 9.96 17.98 -12.98
N GLN A 213 10.00 17.78 -11.68
CA GLN A 213 11.13 18.14 -10.83
C GLN A 213 11.95 16.91 -10.48
N GLU A 214 13.27 17.03 -10.52
CA GLU A 214 14.17 15.94 -10.16
C GLU A 214 15.12 16.40 -9.06
N VAL A 215 15.37 15.53 -8.10
CA VAL A 215 16.34 15.74 -7.03
C VAL A 215 17.09 14.44 -6.77
N GLU A 216 18.36 14.56 -6.46
CA GLU A 216 19.22 13.45 -6.08
C GLU A 216 19.54 13.53 -4.59
N ILE A 217 19.46 12.38 -3.92
CA ILE A 217 19.90 12.19 -2.54
C ILE A 217 20.94 11.08 -2.48
N GLN A 218 21.74 11.10 -1.42
CA GLN A 218 22.75 10.08 -1.16
C GLN A 218 22.45 9.35 0.14
N ILE A 219 22.56 8.03 0.11
CA ILE A 219 22.48 7.14 1.28
C ILE A 219 23.83 6.45 1.41
N SER A 220 24.56 6.78 2.46
CA SER A 220 25.87 6.22 2.74
C SER A 220 25.75 5.07 3.75
N ASN A 221 26.30 3.91 3.43
CA ASN A 221 26.44 2.83 4.40
C ASN A 221 27.65 3.13 5.32
N VAL A 222 27.37 3.61 6.51
CA VAL A 222 28.40 3.97 7.52
C VAL A 222 28.63 2.84 8.53
N GLY A 223 27.86 1.75 8.43
CA GLY A 223 28.01 0.57 9.26
C GLY A 223 29.01 -0.45 8.69
N LYS A 224 29.20 -1.56 9.40
CA LYS A 224 30.17 -2.62 9.05
C LYS A 224 29.60 -3.67 8.09
N ASN A 225 28.27 -3.86 8.11
CA ASN A 225 27.62 -4.89 7.31
C ASN A 225 27.10 -4.28 5.99
N THR A 226 26.85 -5.12 5.02
CA THR A 226 26.27 -4.72 3.73
C THR A 226 24.88 -4.13 3.93
N LEU A 227 24.59 -2.98 3.33
CA LEU A 227 23.26 -2.37 3.30
C LEU A 227 22.45 -2.98 2.15
N VAL A 228 21.25 -3.46 2.46
CA VAL A 228 20.31 -4.03 1.51
C VAL A 228 19.04 -3.18 1.49
N MET A 229 18.70 -2.65 0.32
CA MET A 229 17.45 -1.93 0.08
C MET A 229 16.34 -2.94 -0.20
N ASN A 230 15.42 -3.12 0.75
CA ASN A 230 14.34 -4.11 0.62
C ASN A 230 13.19 -3.58 -0.25
N ASP A 231 12.78 -2.32 -0.05
CA ASP A 231 11.75 -1.64 -0.84
C ASP A 231 11.80 -0.12 -0.63
N VAL A 232 11.29 0.63 -1.61
CA VAL A 232 11.07 2.08 -1.53
C VAL A 232 9.64 2.38 -1.94
N ILE A 233 8.86 2.92 -1.01
CA ILE A 233 7.43 3.17 -1.18
C ILE A 233 7.15 4.66 -1.16
N THR A 234 6.45 5.15 -2.17
CA THR A 234 5.99 6.54 -2.27
C THR A 234 4.53 6.67 -1.84
N SER A 235 4.17 7.78 -1.22
CA SER A 235 2.78 8.04 -0.80
C SER A 235 1.84 8.41 -1.95
N CYS A 236 2.35 8.63 -3.17
CA CYS A 236 1.56 8.86 -4.38
C CYS A 236 2.27 8.29 -5.62
N GLY A 237 1.49 8.07 -6.70
CA GLY A 237 2.04 7.74 -8.03
C GLY A 237 2.69 8.92 -8.75
N CYS A 238 2.59 10.13 -8.18
CA CYS A 238 3.23 11.35 -8.69
C CYS A 238 4.74 11.40 -8.40
N ILE A 239 5.27 10.47 -7.59
CA ILE A 239 6.68 10.32 -7.29
C ILE A 239 7.20 9.01 -7.86
N SER A 240 8.26 9.06 -8.64
CA SER A 240 9.07 7.90 -9.01
C SER A 240 10.45 7.99 -8.37
N VAL A 241 11.04 6.84 -8.07
CA VAL A 241 12.35 6.74 -7.42
C VAL A 241 13.19 5.73 -8.18
N GLU A 242 14.37 6.16 -8.62
CA GLU A 242 15.34 5.33 -9.32
C GLU A 242 16.61 5.17 -8.47
N TYR A 243 17.05 3.94 -8.26
CA TYR A 243 18.27 3.60 -7.53
C TYR A 243 18.78 2.21 -7.91
N SER A 244 20.06 1.93 -7.67
CA SER A 244 20.60 0.57 -7.83
C SER A 244 20.04 -0.36 -6.77
N LYS A 245 19.54 -1.53 -7.19
CA LYS A 245 19.07 -2.60 -6.29
C LYS A 245 20.22 -3.49 -5.76
N GLU A 246 21.44 -3.22 -6.18
CA GLU A 246 22.61 -3.97 -5.69
C GLU A 246 22.91 -3.67 -4.22
N PRO A 247 23.34 -4.66 -3.46
CA PRO A 247 23.78 -4.46 -2.07
C PRO A 247 24.96 -3.50 -1.96
N ILE A 248 24.88 -2.55 -1.01
CA ILE A 248 25.85 -1.49 -0.83
C ILE A 248 26.83 -1.87 0.26
N GLN A 249 28.10 -2.05 -0.09
CA GLN A 249 29.18 -2.41 0.85
C GLN A 249 29.42 -1.30 1.88
N SER A 250 30.07 -1.65 3.00
CA SER A 250 30.52 -0.69 4.01
C SER A 250 31.32 0.45 3.37
N ASN A 251 31.10 1.68 3.81
CA ASN A 251 31.71 2.91 3.31
C ASN A 251 31.41 3.25 1.83
N LYS A 252 30.41 2.62 1.24
CA LYS A 252 29.92 2.97 -0.11
C LYS A 252 28.64 3.79 -0.01
N VAL A 253 28.35 4.51 -1.10
CA VAL A 253 27.23 5.44 -1.23
C VAL A 253 26.30 4.97 -2.34
N LEU A 254 25.00 4.98 -2.05
CA LEU A 254 23.93 4.82 -3.03
C LEU A 254 23.41 6.20 -3.41
N SER A 255 23.37 6.48 -4.72
CA SER A 255 22.63 7.61 -5.25
C SER A 255 21.20 7.20 -5.54
N MET A 256 20.25 8.03 -5.14
CA MET A 256 18.81 7.83 -5.34
C MET A 256 18.24 9.08 -6.01
N LYS A 257 17.72 8.90 -7.25
CA LYS A 257 17.05 9.96 -8.01
C LYS A 257 15.56 9.91 -7.70
N ILE A 258 15.01 11.04 -7.32
CA ILE A 258 13.59 11.21 -7.00
C ILE A 258 13.03 12.20 -8.02
N LYS A 259 11.97 11.79 -8.72
CA LYS A 259 11.27 12.61 -9.68
C LYS A 259 9.83 12.81 -9.23
N TYR A 260 9.40 14.06 -9.18
CA TYR A 260 8.03 14.45 -8.91
C TYR A 260 7.39 15.04 -10.17
N LYS A 261 6.16 14.63 -10.48
CA LYS A 261 5.34 15.16 -11.57
C LYS A 261 3.91 15.38 -11.05
N ALA A 262 3.48 16.64 -10.98
CA ALA A 262 2.11 16.98 -10.62
C ALA A 262 1.11 16.55 -11.71
N GLU A 263 -0.11 16.19 -11.32
CA GLU A 263 -1.24 15.91 -12.23
C GLU A 263 -2.08 17.17 -12.51
N HIS A 264 -2.01 18.14 -11.61
CA HIS A 264 -2.71 19.42 -11.66
C HIS A 264 -2.01 20.42 -10.71
N PRO A 265 -2.32 21.71 -10.77
CA PRO A 265 -1.81 22.65 -9.77
C PRO A 265 -2.17 22.20 -8.35
N GLU A 266 -1.18 22.05 -7.49
CA GLU A 266 -1.36 21.65 -6.08
C GLU A 266 -0.21 22.11 -5.18
N HIS A 267 -0.52 22.39 -3.92
CA HIS A 267 0.46 22.32 -2.85
C HIS A 267 0.56 20.88 -2.36
N PHE A 268 1.78 20.35 -2.20
CA PHE A 268 1.96 18.96 -1.80
C PHE A 268 2.96 18.79 -0.65
N ASP A 269 2.67 17.83 0.22
CA ASP A 269 3.58 17.24 1.22
C ASP A 269 3.42 15.72 1.10
N LYS A 270 4.44 15.07 0.56
CA LYS A 270 4.44 13.62 0.27
C LYS A 270 5.56 12.95 1.05
N THR A 271 5.45 11.64 1.21
CA THR A 271 6.43 10.83 1.94
C THR A 271 6.99 9.73 1.06
N ILE A 272 8.30 9.52 1.17
CA ILE A 272 9.00 8.36 0.61
C ILE A 272 9.45 7.51 1.78
N THR A 273 9.06 6.25 1.82
CA THR A 273 9.38 5.29 2.88
C THR A 273 10.36 4.26 2.34
N ILE A 274 11.53 4.16 2.96
CA ILE A 274 12.64 3.30 2.55
C ILE A 274 12.76 2.16 3.56
N TYR A 275 12.58 0.93 3.12
CA TYR A 275 12.79 -0.29 3.90
C TYR A 275 14.17 -0.87 3.59
N CYS A 276 15.00 -1.00 4.60
CA CYS A 276 16.37 -1.54 4.50
C CYS A 276 16.77 -2.21 5.83
N ASN A 277 17.90 -2.92 5.85
CA ASN A 277 18.38 -3.66 7.01
C ASN A 277 19.09 -2.78 8.05
N ILE A 278 18.41 -1.79 8.58
CA ILE A 278 18.88 -0.96 9.69
C ILE A 278 17.98 -1.13 10.92
N LYS A 279 18.47 -0.75 12.11
CA LYS A 279 17.75 -0.91 13.37
C LYS A 279 16.43 -0.13 13.38
N ASP A 280 16.46 1.11 12.89
CA ASP A 280 15.33 2.03 12.94
C ASP A 280 14.56 2.11 11.60
N ALA A 281 14.56 1.01 10.84
CA ALA A 281 13.74 0.93 9.61
C ALA A 281 12.24 0.98 9.92
N PRO A 282 11.42 1.57 9.03
CA PRO A 282 11.80 2.23 7.78
C PRO A 282 12.25 3.68 7.97
N LEU A 283 13.16 4.13 7.09
CA LEU A 283 13.48 5.55 6.97
C LEU A 283 12.36 6.29 6.24
N ARG A 284 12.14 7.55 6.60
CA ARG A 284 11.13 8.39 5.95
C ARG A 284 11.73 9.70 5.47
N LEU A 285 11.52 9.98 4.19
CA LEU A 285 11.85 11.25 3.57
C LEU A 285 10.55 12.01 3.32
N LYS A 286 10.58 13.32 3.54
CA LYS A 286 9.49 14.23 3.16
C LYS A 286 9.89 15.02 1.93
N ILE A 287 8.97 15.17 0.99
CA ILE A 287 9.12 16.00 -0.20
C ILE A 287 7.90 16.92 -0.31
N SER A 288 8.14 18.22 -0.43
CA SER A 288 7.11 19.24 -0.48
C SER A 288 7.40 20.28 -1.56
N GLY A 289 6.38 21.05 -1.94
CA GLY A 289 6.49 22.14 -2.90
C GLY A 289 5.13 22.66 -3.35
N ASN A 290 5.16 23.64 -4.26
CA ASN A 290 4.00 24.24 -4.89
C ASN A 290 4.12 24.05 -6.41
N ALA A 291 3.24 23.28 -6.99
CA ALA A 291 3.09 23.12 -8.43
C ALA A 291 1.97 24.06 -8.91
N GLU A 292 2.29 25.10 -9.68
CA GLU A 292 1.38 26.16 -10.13
C GLU A 292 1.18 26.17 -11.65
#